data_efd20406a28feb7b0598652cd2b36480
#
_entry.id   efd20406a28feb7b0598652cd2b36480
#
_cell.length_a   1.000
_cell.length_b   1.000
_cell.length_c   1.000
_cell.angle_alpha   90.00
_cell.angle_beta   90.00
_cell.angle_gamma   90.00
#
_symmetry.space_group_name_H-M   'P 1'
#
loop_
_entity.id
_entity.type
_entity.pdbx_description
1 polymer ?
#
loop_
_entity_poly.entity_id
_entity_poly.type
_entity_poly.pdbx_seq_one_letter_code
_entity_poly.pdbx_strand_id
1 'polypeptide(L)'
;MSITTSDYLSVKNPDLKAKKFTMTIEGGYEASVITYGAVITDLIVPDKDGKPTDIMLGCNGLDEYMGNGANHGAVVGRSANRIKDASFVINGERYQIPKNEGENNLHSGNPGYHNVFWDGKILSEEEADEIILDSKIAGIPGCDGGAVLLSYTSPDGATGFPGNLDT
;
A
#
# COMPACT_ATOMS: atom_id res chain seq x y z
N MET A 1 4.73 -4.11 -21.26
CA MET A 1 4.00 -4.46 -20.02
C MET A 1 2.51 -4.42 -20.29
N SER A 2 1.69 -5.24 -19.59
CA SER A 2 0.24 -5.09 -19.60
C SER A 2 -0.27 -4.91 -18.17
N ILE A 3 -1.32 -4.08 -17.99
CA ILE A 3 -1.97 -3.85 -16.69
C ILE A 3 -3.44 -4.19 -16.83
N THR A 4 -3.92 -5.06 -15.97
CA THR A 4 -5.34 -5.44 -15.92
C THR A 4 -5.94 -5.12 -14.56
N THR A 5 -7.27 -5.01 -14.49
CA THR A 5 -7.99 -4.75 -13.25
C THR A 5 -9.07 -5.79 -13.03
N SER A 6 -9.30 -6.12 -11.76
CA SER A 6 -10.41 -6.96 -11.34
C SER A 6 -10.92 -6.53 -9.96
N ASP A 7 -12.10 -6.99 -9.58
CA ASP A 7 -12.59 -6.86 -8.22
C ASP A 7 -11.93 -7.93 -7.33
N TYR A 8 -11.46 -7.54 -6.16
CA TYR A 8 -10.92 -8.41 -5.11
C TYR A 8 -11.94 -8.43 -3.97
N LEU A 9 -12.73 -9.49 -3.92
CA LEU A 9 -13.96 -9.54 -3.16
C LEU A 9 -13.76 -10.01 -1.72
N SER A 10 -14.57 -9.49 -0.80
CA SER A 10 -14.81 -10.12 0.50
C SER A 10 -15.81 -11.26 0.32
N VAL A 11 -15.50 -12.42 0.89
CA VAL A 11 -16.43 -13.57 0.94
C VAL A 11 -17.50 -13.35 2.01
N LYS A 12 -17.15 -12.68 3.11
CA LYS A 12 -18.06 -12.41 4.23
C LYS A 12 -19.03 -11.29 3.95
N ASN A 13 -18.63 -10.32 3.13
CA ASN A 13 -19.46 -9.19 2.72
C ASN A 13 -19.28 -8.92 1.22
N PRO A 14 -20.14 -9.48 0.35
CA PRO A 14 -20.03 -9.35 -1.11
C PRO A 14 -20.09 -7.90 -1.64
N ASP A 15 -20.64 -6.97 -0.86
CA ASP A 15 -20.70 -5.55 -1.22
C ASP A 15 -19.34 -4.85 -0.97
N LEU A 16 -18.47 -5.49 -0.17
CA LEU A 16 -17.15 -4.96 0.15
C LEU A 16 -16.11 -5.55 -0.79
N LYS A 17 -15.46 -4.68 -1.53
CA LYS A 17 -14.44 -5.06 -2.50
C LYS A 17 -13.31 -4.04 -2.58
N ALA A 18 -12.11 -4.53 -2.80
CA ALA A 18 -10.97 -3.76 -3.26
C ALA A 18 -10.82 -3.91 -4.77
N LYS A 19 -10.19 -2.95 -5.42
CA LYS A 19 -9.74 -3.13 -6.81
C LYS A 19 -8.36 -3.78 -6.79
N LYS A 20 -8.16 -4.82 -7.60
CA LYS A 20 -6.85 -5.45 -7.83
C LYS A 20 -6.33 -4.98 -9.17
N PHE A 21 -5.07 -4.58 -9.21
CA PHE A 21 -4.30 -4.29 -10.40
C PHE A 21 -3.23 -5.36 -10.55
N THR A 22 -3.17 -5.97 -11.73
CA THR A 22 -2.16 -6.97 -12.06
C THR A 22 -1.32 -6.47 -13.21
N MET A 23 -0.03 -6.35 -12.99
CA MET A 23 0.98 -5.91 -13.94
C MET A 23 1.78 -7.13 -14.39
N THR A 24 1.82 -7.38 -15.70
CA THR A 24 2.55 -8.51 -16.28
C THR A 24 3.57 -8.00 -17.30
N ILE A 25 4.78 -8.55 -17.28
CA ILE A 25 5.79 -8.30 -18.28
C ILE A 25 6.26 -9.62 -18.91
N GLU A 26 6.86 -9.53 -20.10
CA GLU A 26 7.41 -10.68 -20.78
C GLU A 26 8.47 -11.37 -19.93
N GLY A 27 8.55 -12.69 -20.03
CA GLY A 27 9.49 -13.48 -19.23
C GLY A 27 8.87 -14.12 -17.99
N GLY A 28 7.54 -13.97 -17.77
CA GLY A 28 6.82 -14.64 -16.69
C GLY A 28 6.88 -13.90 -15.34
N TYR A 29 7.10 -12.58 -15.38
CA TYR A 29 7.04 -11.74 -14.19
C TYR A 29 5.66 -11.11 -14.06
N GLU A 30 5.12 -11.13 -12.84
CA GLU A 30 3.85 -10.51 -12.50
C GLU A 30 3.90 -9.88 -11.11
N ALA A 31 3.27 -8.71 -10.95
CA ALA A 31 3.01 -8.11 -9.66
C ALA A 31 1.54 -7.72 -9.56
N SER A 32 0.92 -8.01 -8.43
CA SER A 32 -0.45 -7.59 -8.16
C SER A 32 -0.54 -6.74 -6.90
N VAL A 33 -1.36 -5.69 -6.95
CA VAL A 33 -1.62 -4.81 -5.82
C VAL A 33 -3.11 -4.56 -5.68
N ILE A 34 -3.59 -4.46 -4.45
CA ILE A 34 -4.99 -4.14 -4.14
C ILE A 34 -5.12 -2.76 -3.48
N THR A 35 -6.28 -2.13 -3.67
CA THR A 35 -6.55 -0.81 -3.07
C THR A 35 -6.76 -0.85 -1.57
N TYR A 36 -7.02 -1.99 -0.94
CA TYR A 36 -7.03 -2.09 0.51
C TYR A 36 -5.59 -2.17 1.05
N GLY A 37 -5.20 -1.21 1.87
CA GLY A 37 -3.87 -1.13 2.48
C GLY A 37 -2.72 -0.92 1.49
N ALA A 38 -3.02 -0.65 0.20
CA ALA A 38 -2.06 -0.64 -0.90
C ALA A 38 -1.18 -1.91 -0.89
N VAL A 39 -1.80 -3.06 -0.66
CA VAL A 39 -1.12 -4.34 -0.43
C VAL A 39 -0.65 -4.94 -1.74
N ILE A 40 0.65 -5.28 -1.81
CA ILE A 40 1.16 -6.19 -2.85
C ILE A 40 0.72 -7.61 -2.45
N THR A 41 -0.17 -8.21 -3.26
CA THR A 41 -0.74 -9.53 -2.98
C THR A 41 0.03 -10.66 -3.61
N ASP A 42 0.63 -10.42 -4.77
CA ASP A 42 1.36 -11.42 -5.54
C ASP A 42 2.61 -10.77 -6.16
N LEU A 43 3.70 -11.49 -6.15
CA LEU A 43 4.92 -11.16 -6.89
C LEU A 43 5.48 -12.46 -7.50
N ILE A 44 5.11 -12.69 -8.74
CA ILE A 44 5.52 -13.89 -9.49
C ILE A 44 6.85 -13.61 -10.19
N VAL A 45 7.80 -14.49 -9.95
CA VAL A 45 9.11 -14.47 -10.62
C VAL A 45 9.44 -15.89 -11.10
N PRO A 46 10.18 -16.05 -12.21
CA PRO A 46 10.69 -17.36 -12.60
C PRO A 46 11.71 -17.87 -11.59
N ASP A 47 11.57 -19.14 -11.18
CA ASP A 47 12.61 -19.80 -10.40
C ASP A 47 13.82 -20.20 -11.25
N LYS A 48 14.79 -20.91 -10.68
CA LYS A 48 16.01 -21.34 -11.37
C LYS A 48 15.74 -22.28 -12.57
N ASP A 49 14.56 -22.88 -12.65
CA ASP A 49 14.12 -23.79 -13.70
C ASP A 49 13.15 -23.08 -14.69
N GLY A 50 12.93 -21.77 -14.52
CA GLY A 50 12.02 -20.96 -15.32
C GLY A 50 10.55 -21.10 -14.95
N LYS A 51 10.21 -21.77 -13.82
CA LYS A 51 8.84 -21.95 -13.35
C LYS A 51 8.36 -20.69 -12.62
N PRO A 52 7.19 -20.12 -13.01
CA PRO A 52 6.58 -19.02 -12.26
C PRO A 52 6.33 -19.39 -10.80
N THR A 53 6.85 -18.60 -9.88
CA THR A 53 6.76 -18.85 -8.44
C THR A 53 6.40 -17.55 -7.74
N ASP A 54 5.35 -17.58 -6.92
CA ASP A 54 5.01 -16.45 -6.07
C ASP A 54 5.97 -16.38 -4.88
N ILE A 55 6.60 -15.24 -4.70
CA ILE A 55 7.54 -14.98 -3.60
C ILE A 55 6.98 -14.04 -2.52
N MET A 56 5.71 -13.62 -2.67
CA MET A 56 5.02 -12.83 -1.64
C MET A 56 4.42 -13.74 -0.57
N LEU A 57 4.59 -13.33 0.68
CA LEU A 57 3.82 -13.88 1.77
C LEU A 57 2.47 -13.15 1.82
N GLY A 58 1.46 -13.73 1.18
CA GLY A 58 0.13 -13.16 1.02
C GLY A 58 -0.96 -13.90 1.80
N CYS A 59 -2.17 -13.39 1.69
CA CYS A 59 -3.41 -13.97 2.22
C CYS A 59 -4.35 -14.41 1.09
N ASN A 60 -5.28 -15.34 1.40
CA ASN A 60 -6.18 -15.94 0.41
C ASN A 60 -7.47 -15.13 0.17
N GLY A 61 -7.45 -13.83 0.32
CA GLY A 61 -8.60 -12.97 0.03
C GLY A 61 -8.69 -11.74 0.91
N LEU A 62 -9.60 -10.83 0.55
CA LEU A 62 -9.74 -9.55 1.22
C LEU A 62 -10.04 -9.68 2.72
N ASP A 63 -10.89 -10.64 3.10
CA ASP A 63 -11.24 -10.87 4.52
C ASP A 63 -10.05 -11.22 5.39
N GLU A 64 -9.08 -11.95 4.86
CA GLU A 64 -7.87 -12.31 5.59
C GLU A 64 -6.94 -11.10 5.73
N TYR A 65 -6.79 -10.28 4.68
CA TYR A 65 -6.05 -9.03 4.77
C TYR A 65 -6.67 -8.06 5.79
N MET A 66 -7.99 -7.94 5.83
CA MET A 66 -8.70 -7.08 6.79
C MET A 66 -8.60 -7.57 8.24
N GLY A 67 -8.42 -8.87 8.44
CA GLY A 67 -8.24 -9.49 9.75
C GLY A 67 -6.79 -9.75 10.14
N ASN A 68 -5.84 -9.53 9.24
CA ASN A 68 -4.44 -9.85 9.44
C ASN A 68 -3.68 -8.73 10.13
N GLY A 69 -3.26 -8.94 11.36
CA GLY A 69 -2.42 -7.99 12.08
C GLY A 69 -0.94 -7.97 11.66
N ALA A 70 -0.53 -8.80 10.70
CA ALA A 70 0.89 -8.89 10.28
C ALA A 70 1.28 -7.88 9.20
N ASN A 71 0.31 -7.26 8.52
CA ASN A 71 0.48 -6.20 7.51
C ASN A 71 1.41 -6.59 6.33
N HIS A 72 1.45 -7.88 5.97
CA HIS A 72 2.29 -8.37 4.89
C HIS A 72 1.94 -7.67 3.58
N GLY A 73 2.95 -7.14 2.90
CA GLY A 73 2.81 -6.45 1.61
C GLY A 73 2.15 -5.08 1.66
N ALA A 74 1.65 -4.63 2.83
CA ALA A 74 0.91 -3.40 2.97
C ALA A 74 1.79 -2.15 3.11
N VAL A 75 1.27 -1.01 2.70
CA VAL A 75 1.88 0.29 2.99
C VAL A 75 1.56 0.68 4.44
N VAL A 76 2.59 0.93 5.23
CA VAL A 76 2.48 1.32 6.63
C VAL A 76 2.71 2.81 6.78
N GLY A 77 1.77 3.50 7.43
CA GLY A 77 1.82 4.97 7.62
C GLY A 77 0.70 5.46 8.56
N ARG A 78 0.74 6.77 8.91
CA ARG A 78 1.75 7.81 8.50
C ARG A 78 3.19 7.49 8.95
N SER A 79 3.36 6.98 10.17
CA SER A 79 4.66 6.59 10.73
C SER A 79 4.74 5.07 10.79
N ALA A 80 5.81 4.52 10.23
CA ALA A 80 6.13 3.11 10.37
C ALA A 80 6.83 2.85 11.71
N ASN A 81 6.72 1.61 12.20
CA ASN A 81 7.32 1.17 13.45
C ASN A 81 6.77 1.94 14.68
N ARG A 82 7.55 2.09 15.74
CA ARG A 82 7.09 2.53 17.07
C ARG A 82 7.39 3.99 17.35
N ILE A 83 6.39 4.67 17.93
CA ILE A 83 6.57 5.97 18.58
C ILE A 83 6.45 5.72 20.08
N LYS A 84 7.54 5.98 20.81
CA LYS A 84 7.64 5.80 22.26
C LYS A 84 6.59 6.67 22.97
N ASP A 85 5.97 6.12 24.01
CA ASP A 85 4.96 6.78 24.83
C ASP A 85 3.76 7.31 24.00
N ALA A 86 3.62 6.83 22.75
CA ALA A 86 2.60 7.26 21.79
C ALA A 86 2.46 8.79 21.70
N SER A 87 3.58 9.52 21.75
CA SER A 87 3.57 10.99 21.68
C SER A 87 4.85 11.55 21.04
N PHE A 88 4.69 12.72 20.43
CA PHE A 88 5.81 13.49 19.85
C PHE A 88 5.56 14.99 20.00
N VAL A 89 6.59 15.80 19.71
CA VAL A 89 6.51 17.26 19.79
C VAL A 89 6.86 17.86 18.44
N ILE A 90 6.02 18.77 17.95
CA ILE A 90 6.28 19.58 16.76
C ILE A 90 6.14 21.06 17.16
N ASN A 91 7.15 21.87 16.89
CA ASN A 91 7.16 23.31 17.21
C ASN A 91 6.79 23.65 18.65
N GLY A 92 7.16 22.78 19.61
CA GLY A 92 6.87 22.97 21.03
C GLY A 92 5.49 22.46 21.47
N GLU A 93 4.61 22.09 20.57
CA GLU A 93 3.31 21.47 20.85
C GLU A 93 3.42 19.95 20.92
N ARG A 94 2.83 19.37 21.97
CA ARG A 94 2.80 17.90 22.16
C ARG A 94 1.55 17.31 21.54
N TYR A 95 1.75 16.32 20.70
CA TYR A 95 0.69 15.52 20.08
C TYR A 95 0.65 14.14 20.75
N GLN A 96 -0.54 13.74 21.18
CA GLN A 96 -0.80 12.42 21.73
C GLN A 96 -1.56 11.60 20.68
N ILE A 97 -1.01 10.45 20.33
CA ILE A 97 -1.60 9.50 19.40
C ILE A 97 -2.05 8.23 20.13
N PRO A 98 -2.89 7.37 19.51
CA PRO A 98 -3.38 6.17 20.16
C PRO A 98 -2.25 5.24 20.60
N LYS A 99 -2.34 4.70 21.81
CA LYS A 99 -1.53 3.57 22.27
C LYS A 99 -2.16 2.29 21.76
N ASN A 100 -1.47 1.56 20.91
CA ASN A 100 -1.96 0.30 20.34
C ASN A 100 -0.96 -0.86 20.51
N GLU A 101 0.19 -0.56 21.15
CA GLU A 101 1.17 -1.58 21.53
C GLU A 101 1.78 -1.21 22.89
N GLY A 102 1.14 -1.68 23.98
CA GLY A 102 1.50 -1.29 25.34
C GLY A 102 1.39 0.23 25.51
N GLU A 103 2.47 0.88 25.93
CA GLU A 103 2.52 2.34 26.10
C GLU A 103 2.86 3.08 24.78
N ASN A 104 3.21 2.34 23.71
CA ASN A 104 3.68 2.89 22.44
C ASN A 104 2.56 2.98 21.41
N ASN A 105 2.82 3.78 20.35
CA ASN A 105 2.10 3.67 19.11
C ASN A 105 2.90 2.83 18.13
N LEU A 106 2.26 1.89 17.45
CA LEU A 106 2.83 1.07 16.39
C LEU A 106 2.08 1.33 15.10
N HIS A 107 2.81 1.64 14.02
CA HIS A 107 2.26 1.78 12.68
C HIS A 107 1.11 2.78 12.57
N SER A 108 1.20 3.89 13.30
CA SER A 108 0.19 4.97 13.37
C SER A 108 -1.16 4.57 14.00
N GLY A 109 -1.28 3.36 14.51
CA GLY A 109 -2.53 2.90 15.15
C GLY A 109 -3.56 2.36 14.15
N ASN A 110 -4.85 2.47 14.51
CA ASN A 110 -5.96 1.96 13.73
C ASN A 110 -7.06 3.06 13.61
N PRO A 111 -7.45 3.44 12.37
CA PRO A 111 -6.94 2.93 11.10
C PRO A 111 -5.58 3.53 10.71
N GLY A 112 -4.59 2.66 10.41
CA GLY A 112 -3.37 3.06 9.72
C GLY A 112 -3.50 2.91 8.21
N TYR A 113 -2.48 3.27 7.45
CA TYR A 113 -2.49 3.18 5.98
C TYR A 113 -2.70 1.75 5.46
N HIS A 114 -2.28 0.77 6.23
CA HIS A 114 -2.40 -0.66 5.93
C HIS A 114 -3.83 -1.22 6.04
N ASN A 115 -4.77 -0.47 6.59
CA ASN A 115 -6.15 -0.91 6.79
C ASN A 115 -7.21 0.12 6.39
N VAL A 116 -6.89 0.94 5.40
CA VAL A 116 -7.81 1.84 4.69
C VAL A 116 -7.87 1.49 3.21
N PHE A 117 -8.91 1.94 2.52
CA PHE A 117 -8.99 1.85 1.08
C PHE A 117 -8.30 3.05 0.44
N TRP A 118 -7.48 2.78 -0.56
CA TRP A 118 -6.76 3.74 -1.37
C TRP A 118 -7.49 3.93 -2.70
N ASP A 119 -7.36 5.09 -3.29
CA ASP A 119 -7.72 5.30 -4.69
C ASP A 119 -6.66 4.66 -5.58
N GLY A 120 -7.11 4.04 -6.69
CA GLY A 120 -6.21 3.37 -7.62
C GLY A 120 -6.47 3.79 -9.06
N LYS A 121 -5.42 4.18 -9.79
CA LYS A 121 -5.45 4.60 -11.19
C LYS A 121 -4.33 3.91 -11.98
N ILE A 122 -4.67 3.45 -13.19
CA ILE A 122 -3.65 3.09 -14.18
C ILE A 122 -3.20 4.39 -14.84
N LEU A 123 -1.89 4.58 -14.90
CA LEU A 123 -1.23 5.67 -15.61
C LEU A 123 -0.71 5.18 -16.95
N SER A 124 -0.80 6.03 -17.97
CA SER A 124 -0.03 5.85 -19.20
C SER A 124 1.46 5.97 -18.91
N GLU A 125 2.29 5.57 -19.85
CA GLU A 125 3.75 5.73 -19.78
C GLU A 125 4.12 7.22 -19.58
N GLU A 126 3.51 8.11 -20.36
CA GLU A 126 3.73 9.56 -20.27
C GLU A 126 3.34 10.13 -18.90
N GLU A 127 2.15 9.78 -18.38
CA GLU A 127 1.70 10.19 -17.04
C GLU A 127 2.62 9.67 -15.93
N ALA A 128 3.11 8.44 -16.07
CA ALA A 128 4.01 7.83 -15.08
C ALA A 128 5.38 8.50 -15.07
N ASP A 129 5.92 8.80 -16.24
CA ASP A 129 7.22 9.49 -16.40
C ASP A 129 7.16 10.90 -15.82
N GLU A 130 6.07 11.65 -16.02
CA GLU A 130 5.89 12.98 -15.41
C GLU A 130 5.96 12.91 -13.88
N ILE A 131 5.26 11.95 -13.26
CA ILE A 131 5.26 11.78 -11.79
C ILE A 131 6.65 11.39 -11.27
N ILE A 132 7.35 10.48 -11.96
CA ILE A 132 8.70 10.05 -11.58
C ILE A 132 9.69 11.22 -11.69
N LEU A 133 9.62 12.02 -12.74
CA LEU A 133 10.47 13.19 -12.94
C LEU A 133 10.23 14.24 -11.85
N ASP A 134 8.97 14.52 -11.51
CA ASP A 134 8.61 15.48 -10.46
C ASP A 134 9.05 15.00 -9.07
N SER A 135 8.95 13.70 -8.80
CA SER A 135 9.34 13.09 -7.52
C SER A 135 10.85 13.09 -7.26
N LYS A 136 11.68 13.44 -8.25
CA LYS A 136 13.15 13.46 -8.18
C LYS A 136 13.77 12.12 -7.79
N ILE A 137 13.09 11.02 -8.05
CA ILE A 137 13.63 9.67 -7.83
C ILE A 137 14.65 9.39 -8.94
N ALA A 138 15.93 9.52 -8.61
CA ALA A 138 17.01 9.30 -9.57
C ALA A 138 17.19 7.80 -9.86
N GLY A 139 17.44 7.48 -11.14
CA GLY A 139 17.88 6.14 -11.55
C GLY A 139 16.79 5.10 -11.72
N ILE A 140 15.52 5.49 -11.73
CA ILE A 140 14.44 4.61 -12.18
C ILE A 140 14.35 4.73 -13.70
N PRO A 141 14.50 3.61 -14.46
CA PRO A 141 14.22 3.61 -15.89
C PRO A 141 12.79 4.02 -16.16
N GLY A 142 12.53 4.58 -17.34
CA GLY A 142 11.17 4.92 -17.75
C GLY A 142 10.18 3.77 -17.56
N CYS A 143 8.92 4.11 -17.34
CA CYS A 143 7.86 3.12 -17.11
C CYS A 143 7.33 2.55 -18.41
N ASP A 144 8.12 1.72 -19.11
CA ASP A 144 7.72 1.08 -20.38
C ASP A 144 6.38 0.33 -20.21
N GLY A 145 5.30 0.94 -20.70
CA GLY A 145 3.94 0.36 -20.67
C GLY A 145 3.06 0.82 -19.52
N GLY A 146 3.44 1.88 -18.80
CA GLY A 146 2.61 2.53 -17.76
C GLY A 146 2.91 2.12 -16.32
N ALA A 147 2.05 2.57 -15.40
CA ALA A 147 2.19 2.31 -13.97
C ALA A 147 0.82 2.18 -13.28
N VAL A 148 0.81 1.77 -12.03
CA VAL A 148 -0.34 1.87 -11.13
C VAL A 148 -0.02 2.90 -10.05
N LEU A 149 -0.85 3.94 -9.98
CA LEU A 149 -0.82 4.91 -8.90
C LEU A 149 -1.84 4.51 -7.85
N LEU A 150 -1.39 4.40 -6.62
CA LEU A 150 -2.26 4.30 -5.45
C LEU A 150 -2.11 5.58 -4.63
N SER A 151 -3.21 6.22 -4.25
CA SER A 151 -3.20 7.46 -3.48
C SER A 151 -4.18 7.41 -2.32
N TYR A 152 -3.81 8.07 -1.22
CA TYR A 152 -4.65 8.22 -0.04
C TYR A 152 -4.42 9.57 0.61
N THR A 153 -5.51 10.31 0.87
CA THR A 153 -5.47 11.55 1.65
C THR A 153 -5.83 11.24 3.10
N SER A 154 -4.85 11.40 3.99
CA SER A 154 -5.05 11.29 5.43
C SER A 154 -5.40 12.66 5.98
N PRO A 155 -6.62 12.89 6.52
CA PRO A 155 -7.06 14.20 6.98
C PRO A 155 -6.36 14.62 8.29
N ASP A 156 -6.34 15.93 8.55
CA ASP A 156 -5.89 16.49 9.83
C ASP A 156 -6.57 15.81 11.01
N GLY A 157 -5.79 15.49 12.04
CA GLY A 157 -6.27 14.79 13.23
C GLY A 157 -6.49 13.28 13.06
N ALA A 158 -6.35 12.72 11.86
CA ALA A 158 -6.47 11.29 11.65
C ALA A 158 -5.49 10.52 12.56
N THR A 159 -6.03 9.63 13.39
CA THR A 159 -5.28 8.90 14.44
C THR A 159 -4.40 9.79 15.33
N GLY A 160 -4.81 11.06 15.54
CA GLY A 160 -4.11 12.04 16.39
C GLY A 160 -2.92 12.74 15.74
N PHE A 161 -2.63 12.47 14.47
CA PHE A 161 -1.57 13.16 13.72
C PHE A 161 -2.08 14.50 13.15
N PRO A 162 -1.31 15.61 13.32
CA PRO A 162 -1.72 16.91 12.78
C PRO A 162 -1.46 17.01 11.28
N GLY A 163 -2.22 17.90 10.64
CA GLY A 163 -2.11 18.25 9.23
C GLY A 163 -2.71 17.22 8.27
N ASN A 164 -3.08 17.67 7.08
CA ASN A 164 -3.43 16.80 5.96
C ASN A 164 -2.16 16.21 5.35
N LEU A 165 -2.22 14.97 4.91
CA LEU A 165 -1.11 14.30 4.24
C LEU A 165 -1.63 13.53 3.04
N ASP A 166 -1.23 13.96 1.85
CA ASP A 166 -1.43 13.24 0.60
C ASP A 166 -0.25 12.28 0.37
N THR A 167 -0.58 11.05 0.05
CA THR A 167 0.40 9.96 -0.12
C THR A 167 0.12 9.22 -1.41
#